data_c39abaca5da35c0f9db0067b831a21cf
#
_entry.id   c39abaca5da35c0f9db0067b831a21cf
#
_cell.length_a   1.000
_cell.length_b   1.000
_cell.length_c   1.000
_cell.angle_alpha   90.00
_cell.angle_beta   90.00
_cell.angle_gamma   90.00
#
_symmetry.space_group_name_H-M   'P 1'
#
loop_
_entity.id
_entity.type
_entity.pdbx_description
1 polymer ?
#
loop_
_entity_poly.entity_id
_entity_poly.type
_entity_poly.pdbx_seq_one_letter_code
_entity_poly.pdbx_strand_id
1 'polypeptide(L)'
;MFPKPIQNSARAWQTTYQALVPAALVMWLLPLIAVAIFSIKPEADFTTGNYWGVPSSFEGLSNYGRVFFGSDMPRYLLNSVLITVPTVIGAVALSCMTGFALGVYKFRGNLLLFFMFVAGNFVPFQILMVPVRDLTLDMGLYNTKTGLVLFHIAFQTGFCTLFMRNFIRALPFELIEAARVEGVAEWRIFWFVVLPLMKPAIAALSVLIFTFIWNDYFWAVVLTQGAESQPVTAGITSFNAQYRAAYHLMSAGSIVAALPPVAMFFLMQRHFIAGLTLGAVK
;
A
#
# COMPACT_ATOMS: atom_id res chain seq x y z
N MET A 1 -21.55 28.61 1.13
CA MET A 1 -22.92 28.03 0.97
C MET A 1 -22.73 26.52 0.87
N PHE A 2 -22.98 25.76 1.93
CA PHE A 2 -22.82 24.29 1.90
C PHE A 2 -23.99 23.68 1.08
N PRO A 3 -23.75 22.63 0.27
CA PRO A 3 -24.83 21.96 -0.44
C PRO A 3 -25.84 21.39 0.56
N LYS A 4 -27.14 21.55 0.28
CA LYS A 4 -28.21 21.00 1.11
C LYS A 4 -28.04 19.46 1.16
N PRO A 5 -28.20 18.82 2.34
CA PRO A 5 -28.23 17.36 2.40
C PRO A 5 -29.30 16.81 1.46
N ILE A 6 -29.00 15.68 0.79
CA ILE A 6 -29.93 15.08 -0.19
C ILE A 6 -31.30 14.78 0.42
N GLN A 7 -31.38 14.54 1.73
CA GLN A 7 -32.60 14.32 2.50
C GLN A 7 -33.55 15.55 2.49
N ASN A 8 -33.00 16.76 2.28
CA ASN A 8 -33.74 18.01 2.22
C ASN A 8 -34.00 18.46 0.78
N SER A 9 -33.71 17.63 -0.21
CA SER A 9 -33.94 17.88 -1.62
C SER A 9 -35.31 17.37 -2.07
N ALA A 10 -35.80 17.81 -3.22
CA ALA A 10 -37.05 17.32 -3.79
C ALA A 10 -37.01 15.78 -3.98
N ARG A 11 -38.15 15.10 -3.82
CA ARG A 11 -38.26 13.63 -3.93
C ARG A 11 -37.66 13.09 -5.23
N ALA A 12 -37.86 13.79 -6.35
CA ALA A 12 -37.26 13.40 -7.63
C ALA A 12 -35.72 13.24 -7.55
N TRP A 13 -35.02 14.19 -6.90
CA TRP A 13 -33.57 14.12 -6.70
C TRP A 13 -33.16 13.01 -5.76
N GLN A 14 -33.96 12.74 -4.74
CA GLN A 14 -33.67 11.61 -3.82
C GLN A 14 -33.79 10.27 -4.56
N THR A 15 -34.86 10.09 -5.37
CA THR A 15 -35.05 8.87 -6.16
C THR A 15 -33.93 8.70 -7.21
N THR A 16 -33.57 9.79 -7.90
CA THR A 16 -32.46 9.77 -8.87
C THR A 16 -31.16 9.39 -8.20
N TYR A 17 -30.84 9.95 -7.04
CA TYR A 17 -29.65 9.61 -6.27
C TYR A 17 -29.65 8.13 -5.83
N GLN A 18 -30.77 7.64 -5.30
CA GLN A 18 -30.92 6.25 -4.87
C GLN A 18 -30.80 5.24 -6.02
N ALA A 19 -31.11 5.64 -7.24
CA ALA A 19 -30.94 4.80 -8.43
C ALA A 19 -29.51 4.90 -9.01
N LEU A 20 -28.97 6.13 -9.11
CA LEU A 20 -27.66 6.37 -9.73
C LEU A 20 -26.50 5.83 -8.90
N VAL A 21 -26.56 5.92 -7.56
CA VAL A 21 -25.44 5.46 -6.71
C VAL A 21 -25.23 3.94 -6.81
N PRO A 22 -26.26 3.09 -6.68
CA PRO A 22 -26.09 1.65 -6.90
C PRO A 22 -25.67 1.32 -8.34
N ALA A 23 -26.22 2.01 -9.35
CA ALA A 23 -25.84 1.80 -10.74
C ALA A 23 -24.35 2.15 -10.97
N ALA A 24 -23.88 3.28 -10.46
CA ALA A 24 -22.48 3.68 -10.51
C ALA A 24 -21.58 2.68 -9.75
N LEU A 25 -22.03 2.19 -8.60
CA LEU A 25 -21.30 1.18 -7.83
C LEU A 25 -21.18 -0.15 -8.59
N VAL A 26 -22.26 -0.63 -9.20
CA VAL A 26 -22.23 -1.84 -10.03
C VAL A 26 -21.29 -1.65 -11.22
N MET A 27 -21.37 -0.51 -11.91
CA MET A 27 -20.47 -0.20 -13.03
C MET A 27 -19.00 -0.19 -12.58
N TRP A 28 -18.73 0.40 -11.41
CA TRP A 28 -17.36 0.43 -10.85
C TRP A 28 -16.84 -0.94 -10.44
N LEU A 29 -17.72 -1.84 -10.02
CA LEU A 29 -17.38 -3.21 -9.64
C LEU A 29 -17.29 -4.17 -10.83
N LEU A 30 -17.75 -3.80 -12.03
CA LEU A 30 -17.72 -4.67 -13.22
C LEU A 30 -16.35 -5.30 -13.50
N PRO A 31 -15.21 -4.58 -13.43
CA PRO A 31 -13.91 -5.19 -13.65
C PRO A 31 -13.58 -6.28 -12.61
N LEU A 32 -13.94 -6.07 -11.36
CA LEU A 32 -13.72 -7.04 -10.28
C LEU A 32 -14.62 -8.28 -10.46
N ILE A 33 -15.87 -8.05 -10.87
CA ILE A 33 -16.80 -9.14 -11.20
C ILE A 33 -16.27 -9.95 -12.38
N ALA A 34 -15.72 -9.31 -13.41
CA ALA A 34 -15.11 -9.99 -14.55
C ALA A 34 -13.93 -10.87 -14.11
N VAL A 35 -13.02 -10.33 -13.27
CA VAL A 35 -11.91 -11.12 -12.71
C VAL A 35 -12.42 -12.31 -11.90
N ALA A 36 -13.48 -12.12 -11.09
CA ALA A 36 -14.08 -13.21 -10.31
C ALA A 36 -14.68 -14.29 -11.23
N ILE A 37 -15.38 -13.90 -12.29
CA ILE A 37 -15.93 -14.85 -13.27
C ILE A 37 -14.79 -15.58 -14.02
N PHE A 38 -13.75 -14.85 -14.45
CA PHE A 38 -12.62 -15.44 -15.16
C PHE A 38 -11.88 -16.46 -14.31
N SER A 39 -11.77 -16.24 -13.00
CA SER A 39 -11.07 -17.15 -12.08
C SER A 39 -11.73 -18.53 -11.95
N ILE A 40 -13.01 -18.65 -12.31
CA ILE A 40 -13.77 -19.91 -12.23
C ILE A 40 -14.05 -20.53 -13.60
N LYS A 41 -13.70 -19.86 -14.71
CA LYS A 41 -13.87 -20.37 -16.07
C LYS A 41 -12.81 -21.42 -16.43
N PRO A 42 -13.17 -22.38 -17.31
CA PRO A 42 -12.18 -23.28 -17.91
C PRO A 42 -11.30 -22.55 -18.93
N GLU A 43 -10.11 -23.06 -19.17
CA GLU A 43 -9.18 -22.56 -20.20
C GLU A 43 -9.82 -22.58 -21.60
N ALA A 44 -10.65 -23.57 -21.88
CA ALA A 44 -11.35 -23.73 -23.15
C ALA A 44 -12.21 -22.51 -23.53
N ASP A 45 -12.84 -21.85 -22.58
CA ASP A 45 -13.64 -20.65 -22.84
C ASP A 45 -12.79 -19.52 -23.44
N PHE A 46 -11.55 -19.36 -22.97
CA PHE A 46 -10.65 -18.33 -23.48
C PHE A 46 -10.08 -18.67 -24.86
N THR A 47 -9.82 -19.95 -25.13
CA THR A 47 -9.32 -20.41 -26.44
C THR A 47 -10.40 -20.37 -27.52
N THR A 48 -11.67 -20.53 -27.14
CA THR A 48 -12.83 -20.42 -28.06
C THR A 48 -13.37 -18.98 -28.20
N GLY A 49 -12.81 -18.01 -27.47
CA GLY A 49 -13.23 -16.61 -27.51
C GLY A 49 -14.44 -16.28 -26.64
N ASN A 50 -14.90 -17.20 -25.79
CA ASN A 50 -16.01 -16.97 -24.85
C ASN A 50 -15.56 -16.17 -23.62
N TYR A 51 -15.06 -14.94 -23.81
CA TYR A 51 -14.60 -14.09 -22.71
C TYR A 51 -15.76 -13.63 -21.82
N TRP A 52 -16.85 -13.14 -22.43
CA TRP A 52 -17.93 -12.44 -21.72
C TRP A 52 -19.19 -13.28 -21.53
N GLY A 53 -19.25 -14.48 -22.11
CA GLY A 53 -20.37 -15.41 -21.94
C GLY A 53 -20.36 -16.12 -20.60
N VAL A 54 -21.40 -16.90 -20.34
CA VAL A 54 -21.50 -17.77 -19.16
C VAL A 54 -20.38 -18.83 -19.21
N PRO A 55 -19.74 -19.18 -18.08
CA PRO A 55 -18.78 -20.27 -18.03
C PRO A 55 -19.36 -21.58 -18.58
N SER A 56 -18.64 -22.23 -19.48
CA SER A 56 -19.08 -23.54 -20.03
C SER A 56 -19.03 -24.65 -18.99
N SER A 57 -18.12 -24.55 -18.01
CA SER A 57 -18.03 -25.37 -16.82
C SER A 57 -17.50 -24.60 -15.64
N PHE A 58 -17.70 -25.09 -14.42
CA PHE A 58 -17.14 -24.51 -13.20
C PHE A 58 -15.80 -25.16 -12.86
N GLU A 59 -14.70 -24.43 -13.06
CA GLU A 59 -13.34 -24.92 -12.81
C GLU A 59 -12.66 -24.20 -11.62
N GLY A 60 -13.44 -23.56 -10.76
CA GLY A 60 -12.88 -22.78 -9.64
C GLY A 60 -11.90 -23.59 -8.78
N LEU A 61 -12.31 -24.77 -8.29
CA LEU A 61 -11.45 -25.61 -7.45
C LEU A 61 -10.17 -26.03 -8.16
N SER A 62 -10.25 -26.38 -9.45
CA SER A 62 -9.09 -26.73 -10.28
C SER A 62 -8.15 -25.53 -10.45
N ASN A 63 -8.68 -24.36 -10.81
CA ASN A 63 -7.88 -23.16 -11.06
C ASN A 63 -7.15 -22.69 -9.78
N TYR A 64 -7.84 -22.58 -8.66
CA TYR A 64 -7.22 -22.22 -7.38
C TYR A 64 -6.26 -23.32 -6.89
N GLY A 65 -6.57 -24.59 -7.11
CA GLY A 65 -5.65 -25.70 -6.84
C GLY A 65 -4.36 -25.59 -7.65
N ARG A 66 -4.44 -25.30 -8.95
CA ARG A 66 -3.26 -25.04 -9.80
C ARG A 66 -2.46 -23.84 -9.34
N VAL A 67 -3.11 -22.75 -8.94
CA VAL A 67 -2.44 -21.55 -8.41
C VAL A 67 -1.66 -21.86 -7.14
N PHE A 68 -2.21 -22.63 -6.20
CA PHE A 68 -1.56 -22.90 -4.93
C PHE A 68 -0.56 -24.06 -4.96
N PHE A 69 -0.86 -25.12 -5.70
CA PHE A 69 -0.08 -26.35 -5.67
C PHE A 69 0.70 -26.62 -6.95
N GLY A 70 0.31 -25.99 -8.05
CA GLY A 70 0.93 -26.15 -9.37
C GLY A 70 1.81 -24.98 -9.80
N SER A 71 2.04 -24.00 -8.96
CA SER A 71 2.85 -22.81 -9.28
C SER A 71 3.67 -22.29 -8.10
N ASP A 72 4.51 -21.28 -8.34
CA ASP A 72 5.28 -20.59 -7.31
C ASP A 72 4.46 -19.52 -6.52
N MET A 73 3.13 -19.48 -6.66
CA MET A 73 2.30 -18.47 -6.01
C MET A 73 2.46 -18.42 -4.48
N PRO A 74 2.54 -19.52 -3.73
CA PRO A 74 2.79 -19.47 -2.29
C PRO A 74 4.12 -18.80 -1.94
N ARG A 75 5.15 -19.01 -2.77
CA ARG A 75 6.46 -18.38 -2.61
C ARG A 75 6.40 -16.89 -2.88
N TYR A 76 5.71 -16.45 -3.94
CA TYR A 76 5.48 -15.03 -4.23
C TYR A 76 4.71 -14.32 -3.11
N LEU A 77 3.70 -14.97 -2.54
CA LEU A 77 2.97 -14.44 -1.39
C LEU A 77 3.88 -14.28 -0.17
N LEU A 78 4.67 -15.30 0.14
CA LEU A 78 5.65 -15.25 1.22
C LEU A 78 6.68 -14.14 1.00
N ASN A 79 7.20 -14.01 -0.22
CA ASN A 79 8.11 -12.92 -0.59
C ASN A 79 7.46 -11.55 -0.37
N SER A 80 6.18 -11.38 -0.78
CA SER A 80 5.45 -10.13 -0.52
C SER A 80 5.38 -9.80 0.97
N VAL A 81 5.11 -10.78 1.84
CA VAL A 81 5.11 -10.57 3.29
C VAL A 81 6.50 -10.18 3.78
N LEU A 82 7.54 -10.93 3.36
CA LEU A 82 8.94 -10.71 3.75
C LEU A 82 9.52 -9.38 3.23
N ILE A 83 8.94 -8.80 2.19
CA ILE A 83 9.30 -7.48 1.68
C ILE A 83 8.47 -6.41 2.36
N THR A 84 7.15 -6.56 2.39
CA THR A 84 6.22 -5.51 2.85
C THR A 84 6.36 -5.24 4.36
N VAL A 85 6.39 -6.29 5.20
CA VAL A 85 6.40 -6.12 6.65
C VAL A 85 7.66 -5.41 7.15
N PRO A 86 8.89 -5.84 6.78
CA PRO A 86 10.10 -5.14 7.19
C PRO A 86 10.17 -3.71 6.64
N THR A 87 9.69 -3.49 5.40
CA THR A 87 9.63 -2.15 4.81
C THR A 87 8.73 -1.22 5.61
N VAL A 88 7.51 -1.65 5.96
CA VAL A 88 6.58 -0.86 6.77
C VAL A 88 7.20 -0.51 8.11
N ILE A 89 7.76 -1.50 8.81
CA ILE A 89 8.42 -1.29 10.12
C ILE A 89 9.56 -0.29 9.98
N GLY A 90 10.46 -0.49 9.02
CA GLY A 90 11.62 0.38 8.82
C GLY A 90 11.26 1.80 8.42
N ALA A 91 10.38 1.97 7.42
CA ALA A 91 9.96 3.30 6.95
C ALA A 91 9.19 4.08 8.02
N VAL A 92 8.28 3.43 8.74
CA VAL A 92 7.50 4.06 9.82
C VAL A 92 8.40 4.40 11.02
N ALA A 93 9.31 3.51 11.43
CA ALA A 93 10.23 3.78 12.52
C ALA A 93 11.15 4.97 12.22
N LEU A 94 11.78 4.98 11.04
CA LEU A 94 12.63 6.09 10.61
C LEU A 94 11.86 7.40 10.53
N SER A 95 10.65 7.38 10.01
CA SER A 95 9.82 8.58 9.88
C SER A 95 9.25 9.08 11.20
N CYS A 96 9.02 8.24 12.19
CA CYS A 96 8.73 8.69 13.55
C CYS A 96 9.90 9.48 14.13
N MET A 97 11.12 8.98 13.95
CA MET A 97 12.34 9.66 14.45
C MET A 97 12.62 10.96 13.68
N THR A 98 12.59 10.92 12.35
CA THR A 98 12.83 12.12 11.52
C THR A 98 11.70 13.13 11.66
N GLY A 99 10.45 12.68 11.75
CA GLY A 99 9.28 13.52 12.00
C GLY A 99 9.35 14.21 13.36
N PHE A 100 9.79 13.50 14.40
CA PHE A 100 10.03 14.07 15.73
C PHE A 100 11.14 15.11 15.69
N ALA A 101 12.30 14.78 15.10
CA ALA A 101 13.42 15.71 14.98
C ALA A 101 13.05 17.01 14.23
N LEU A 102 12.37 16.87 13.09
CA LEU A 102 11.97 17.99 12.25
C LEU A 102 10.69 18.72 12.74
N GLY A 103 9.89 18.07 13.57
CA GLY A 103 8.65 18.64 14.12
C GLY A 103 8.87 19.44 15.40
N VAL A 104 9.74 18.93 16.29
CA VAL A 104 9.92 19.42 17.66
C VAL A 104 11.12 20.37 17.79
N TYR A 105 12.25 20.03 17.13
CA TYR A 105 13.47 20.84 17.30
C TYR A 105 13.54 22.00 16.32
N LYS A 106 13.97 23.17 16.85
CA LYS A 106 14.27 24.37 16.06
C LYS A 106 15.78 24.48 15.85
N PHE A 107 16.27 24.14 14.66
CA PHE A 107 17.70 24.29 14.31
C PHE A 107 17.85 24.87 12.90
N ARG A 108 19.08 25.44 12.64
CA ARG A 108 19.37 25.97 11.30
C ARG A 108 19.34 24.83 10.28
N GLY A 109 18.59 25.02 9.19
CA GLY A 109 18.43 23.99 8.14
C GLY A 109 17.26 23.03 8.35
N ASN A 110 16.51 23.07 9.47
CA ASN A 110 15.33 22.21 9.69
C ASN A 110 14.37 22.23 8.50
N LEU A 111 14.01 23.41 8.03
CA LEU A 111 13.07 23.58 6.92
C LEU A 111 13.67 23.10 5.59
N LEU A 112 14.98 23.33 5.36
CA LEU A 112 15.68 22.83 4.17
C LEU A 112 15.68 21.30 4.13
N LEU A 113 16.06 20.64 5.24
CA LEU A 113 16.02 19.18 5.33
C LEU A 113 14.61 18.64 5.12
N PHE A 114 13.61 19.28 5.73
CA PHE A 114 12.22 18.89 5.52
C PHE A 114 11.82 18.98 4.05
N PHE A 115 12.16 20.09 3.37
CA PHE A 115 11.87 20.23 1.95
C PHE A 115 12.65 19.25 1.08
N MET A 116 13.86 18.84 1.45
CA MET A 116 14.59 17.77 0.74
C MET A 116 13.84 16.44 0.81
N PHE A 117 13.30 16.05 1.97
CA PHE A 117 12.44 14.86 2.10
C PHE A 117 11.18 14.97 1.23
N VAL A 118 10.54 16.14 1.21
CA VAL A 118 9.34 16.38 0.42
C VAL A 118 9.65 16.39 -1.07
N ALA A 119 10.71 17.08 -1.49
CA ALA A 119 11.11 17.20 -2.89
C ALA A 119 11.42 15.85 -3.54
N GLY A 120 12.00 14.92 -2.79
CA GLY A 120 12.25 13.56 -3.27
C GLY A 120 11.00 12.83 -3.78
N ASN A 121 9.81 13.17 -3.24
CA ASN A 121 8.57 12.56 -3.68
C ASN A 121 8.04 13.12 -5.02
N PHE A 122 8.54 14.26 -5.48
CA PHE A 122 8.14 14.85 -6.77
C PHE A 122 9.01 14.37 -7.93
N VAL A 123 10.10 13.63 -7.66
CA VAL A 123 10.92 13.03 -8.72
C VAL A 123 10.14 11.87 -9.30
N PRO A 124 9.87 11.85 -10.63
CA PRO A 124 9.24 10.70 -11.27
C PRO A 124 10.10 9.46 -11.04
N PHE A 125 9.59 8.50 -10.29
CA PHE A 125 10.35 7.32 -9.87
C PHE A 125 10.85 6.47 -11.05
N GLN A 126 10.20 6.57 -12.21
CA GLN A 126 10.63 5.87 -13.42
C GLN A 126 12.02 6.34 -13.92
N ILE A 127 12.37 7.60 -13.71
CA ILE A 127 13.68 8.14 -14.09
C ILE A 127 14.80 7.49 -13.27
N LEU A 128 14.48 7.08 -12.05
CA LEU A 128 15.43 6.46 -11.13
C LEU A 128 15.68 4.97 -11.45
N MET A 129 14.97 4.38 -12.42
CA MET A 129 15.04 2.95 -12.72
C MET A 129 16.47 2.48 -12.98
N VAL A 130 17.17 3.13 -13.88
CA VAL A 130 18.54 2.75 -14.26
C VAL A 130 19.53 2.99 -13.11
N PRO A 131 19.62 4.21 -12.52
CA PRO A 131 20.61 4.47 -11.48
C PRO A 131 20.36 3.64 -10.20
N VAL A 132 19.10 3.33 -9.85
CA VAL A 132 18.82 2.46 -8.69
C VAL A 132 19.18 1.01 -8.98
N ARG A 133 18.87 0.52 -10.18
CA ARG A 133 19.28 -0.83 -10.58
C ARG A 133 20.80 -0.98 -10.55
N ASP A 134 21.54 -0.04 -11.12
CA ASP A 134 23.00 -0.06 -11.14
C ASP A 134 23.58 0.00 -9.71
N LEU A 135 23.05 0.88 -8.85
CA LEU A 135 23.42 0.95 -7.45
C LEU A 135 23.19 -0.39 -6.73
N THR A 136 22.05 -1.06 -6.97
CA THR A 136 21.76 -2.35 -6.34
C THR A 136 22.67 -3.47 -6.87
N LEU A 137 23.10 -3.40 -8.13
CA LEU A 137 24.10 -4.31 -8.69
C LEU A 137 25.46 -4.11 -8.02
N ASP A 138 25.93 -2.86 -7.90
CA ASP A 138 27.21 -2.52 -7.29
C ASP A 138 27.26 -2.94 -5.80
N MET A 139 26.13 -2.82 -5.11
CA MET A 139 26.02 -3.25 -3.70
C MET A 139 25.80 -4.75 -3.52
N GLY A 140 25.65 -5.54 -4.58
CA GLY A 140 25.32 -6.97 -4.50
C GLY A 140 23.90 -7.24 -3.97
N LEU A 141 23.00 -6.27 -4.06
CA LEU A 141 21.61 -6.33 -3.58
C LEU A 141 20.59 -6.56 -4.69
N TYR A 142 21.02 -6.52 -5.96
CA TYR A 142 20.14 -6.81 -7.08
C TYR A 142 19.61 -8.25 -7.00
N ASN A 143 18.36 -8.41 -7.37
CA ASN A 143 17.65 -9.70 -7.31
C ASN A 143 17.57 -10.31 -5.90
N THR A 144 17.51 -9.47 -4.86
CA THR A 144 17.30 -9.89 -3.49
C THR A 144 16.10 -9.20 -2.85
N LYS A 145 15.41 -9.89 -1.94
CA LYS A 145 14.35 -9.30 -1.12
C LYS A 145 14.88 -8.14 -0.28
N THR A 146 16.09 -8.28 0.26
CA THR A 146 16.74 -7.24 1.08
C THR A 146 16.97 -5.97 0.27
N GLY A 147 17.42 -6.07 -0.99
CA GLY A 147 17.60 -4.92 -1.87
C GLY A 147 16.29 -4.15 -2.08
N LEU A 148 15.20 -4.87 -2.34
CA LEU A 148 13.89 -4.25 -2.52
C LEU A 148 13.37 -3.62 -1.22
N VAL A 149 13.58 -4.27 -0.06
CA VAL A 149 13.22 -3.72 1.27
C VAL A 149 13.97 -2.43 1.54
N LEU A 150 15.29 -2.41 1.39
CA LEU A 150 16.12 -1.22 1.65
C LEU A 150 15.75 -0.07 0.71
N PHE A 151 15.55 -0.38 -0.58
CA PHE A 151 15.08 0.61 -1.54
C PHE A 151 13.76 1.24 -1.10
N HIS A 152 12.76 0.42 -0.78
CA HIS A 152 11.46 0.93 -0.37
C HIS A 152 11.51 1.71 0.95
N ILE A 153 12.30 1.28 1.94
CA ILE A 153 12.49 2.05 3.18
C ILE A 153 13.02 3.45 2.84
N ALA A 154 14.08 3.53 2.04
CA ALA A 154 14.67 4.81 1.66
C ALA A 154 13.69 5.69 0.89
N PHE A 155 12.99 5.13 -0.10
CA PHE A 155 12.07 5.86 -0.95
C PHE A 155 10.83 6.36 -0.19
N GLN A 156 10.24 5.52 0.67
CA GLN A 156 9.03 5.89 1.42
C GLN A 156 9.30 6.83 2.60
N THR A 157 10.53 6.86 3.12
CA THR A 157 10.87 7.69 4.30
C THR A 157 10.52 9.17 4.09
N GLY A 158 10.64 9.69 2.86
CA GLY A 158 10.28 11.08 2.54
C GLY A 158 8.81 11.40 2.81
N PHE A 159 7.92 10.62 2.21
CA PHE A 159 6.47 10.77 2.41
C PHE A 159 6.06 10.50 3.87
N CYS A 160 6.59 9.45 4.46
CA CYS A 160 6.30 9.08 5.84
C CYS A 160 6.75 10.16 6.82
N THR A 161 7.91 10.80 6.58
CA THR A 161 8.42 11.91 7.40
C THR A 161 7.50 13.14 7.31
N LEU A 162 7.01 13.48 6.11
CA LEU A 162 6.02 14.54 5.93
C LEU A 162 4.76 14.27 6.76
N PHE A 163 4.23 13.06 6.68
CA PHE A 163 3.03 12.65 7.40
C PHE A 163 3.24 12.74 8.92
N MET A 164 4.30 12.11 9.45
CA MET A 164 4.59 12.06 10.87
C MET A 164 4.93 13.43 11.45
N ARG A 165 5.72 14.24 10.75
CA ARG A 165 6.02 15.61 11.19
C ARG A 165 4.76 16.45 11.33
N ASN A 166 3.84 16.38 10.37
CA ASN A 166 2.60 17.15 10.41
C ASN A 166 1.72 16.71 11.60
N PHE A 167 1.65 15.39 11.86
CA PHE A 167 0.92 14.87 13.00
C PHE A 167 1.54 15.31 14.34
N ILE A 168 2.87 15.19 14.49
CA ILE A 168 3.58 15.60 15.71
C ILE A 168 3.37 17.08 16.01
N ARG A 169 3.38 17.93 14.98
CA ARG A 169 3.13 19.37 15.12
C ARG A 169 1.69 19.73 15.51
N ALA A 170 0.77 18.79 15.35
CA ALA A 170 -0.62 18.95 15.80
C ALA A 170 -0.84 18.48 17.26
N LEU A 171 0.16 17.82 17.87
CA LEU A 171 0.09 17.44 19.27
C LEU A 171 0.20 18.67 20.19
N PRO A 172 -0.41 18.63 21.41
CA PRO A 172 -0.20 19.66 22.41
C PRO A 172 1.27 19.75 22.81
N PHE A 173 1.93 20.86 22.42
CA PHE A 173 3.36 21.05 22.63
C PHE A 173 3.72 21.19 24.11
N GLU A 174 2.75 21.63 24.91
CA GLU A 174 2.83 21.79 26.35
C GLU A 174 3.24 20.48 27.06
N LEU A 175 2.84 19.32 26.52
CA LEU A 175 3.23 18.02 27.08
C LEU A 175 4.73 17.76 26.98
N ILE A 176 5.33 18.21 25.86
CA ILE A 176 6.78 18.08 25.62
C ILE A 176 7.53 19.07 26.52
N GLU A 177 7.04 20.31 26.62
CA GLU A 177 7.65 21.34 27.46
C GLU A 177 7.57 20.98 28.95
N ALA A 178 6.45 20.48 29.44
CA ALA A 178 6.31 20.02 30.81
C ALA A 178 7.33 18.91 31.15
N ALA A 179 7.49 17.92 30.27
CA ALA A 179 8.48 16.87 30.47
C ALA A 179 9.93 17.40 30.47
N ARG A 180 10.22 18.43 29.67
CA ARG A 180 11.53 19.10 29.68
C ARG A 180 11.80 19.87 30.99
N VAL A 181 10.80 20.56 31.51
CA VAL A 181 10.88 21.27 32.79
C VAL A 181 11.15 20.30 33.94
N GLU A 182 10.58 19.08 33.88
CA GLU A 182 10.85 18.00 34.84
C GLU A 182 12.24 17.34 34.64
N GLY A 183 13.03 17.79 33.66
CA GLY A 183 14.37 17.28 33.41
C GLY A 183 14.41 15.92 32.70
N VAL A 184 13.32 15.51 32.07
CA VAL A 184 13.26 14.24 31.30
C VAL A 184 14.12 14.34 30.03
N ALA A 185 15.01 13.38 29.83
CA ALA A 185 15.88 13.34 28.64
C ALA A 185 15.07 13.21 27.35
N GLU A 186 15.49 13.88 26.27
CA GLU A 186 14.78 13.97 24.97
C GLU A 186 14.41 12.59 24.39
N TRP A 187 15.30 11.60 24.50
CA TRP A 187 15.01 10.24 24.01
C TRP A 187 13.86 9.58 24.80
N ARG A 188 13.73 9.87 26.12
CA ARG A 188 12.61 9.40 26.93
C ARG A 188 11.33 10.14 26.57
N ILE A 189 11.39 11.44 26.27
CA ILE A 189 10.26 12.20 25.76
C ILE A 189 9.75 11.58 24.47
N PHE A 190 10.65 11.23 23.54
CA PHE A 190 10.26 10.55 22.30
C PHE A 190 9.54 9.22 22.56
N TRP A 191 10.15 8.32 23.36
CA TRP A 191 9.63 6.97 23.54
C TRP A 191 8.39 6.90 24.45
N PHE A 192 8.32 7.72 25.50
CA PHE A 192 7.31 7.59 26.56
C PHE A 192 6.22 8.66 26.51
N VAL A 193 6.43 9.77 25.80
CA VAL A 193 5.44 10.84 25.65
C VAL A 193 4.93 10.88 24.21
N VAL A 194 5.82 11.14 23.25
CA VAL A 194 5.40 11.40 21.87
C VAL A 194 4.95 10.15 21.13
N LEU A 195 5.74 9.09 21.16
CA LEU A 195 5.44 7.84 20.44
C LEU A 195 4.10 7.20 20.85
N PRO A 196 3.71 7.14 22.13
CA PRO A 196 2.38 6.69 22.52
C PRO A 196 1.24 7.54 21.97
N LEU A 197 1.41 8.86 21.91
CA LEU A 197 0.42 9.79 21.32
C LEU A 197 0.30 9.63 19.81
N MET A 198 1.37 9.17 19.15
CA MET A 198 1.40 8.93 17.70
C MET A 198 0.76 7.61 17.28
N LYS A 199 0.34 6.73 18.19
CA LYS A 199 -0.23 5.41 17.85
C LYS A 199 -1.29 5.45 16.74
N PRO A 200 -2.27 6.37 16.73
CA PRO A 200 -3.27 6.43 15.66
C PRO A 200 -2.65 6.77 14.30
N ALA A 201 -1.70 7.71 14.29
CA ALA A 201 -0.98 8.12 13.07
C ALA A 201 -0.08 7.00 12.54
N ILE A 202 0.64 6.31 13.44
CA ILE A 202 1.46 5.14 13.11
C ILE A 202 0.60 4.06 12.47
N ALA A 203 -0.55 3.74 13.07
CA ALA A 203 -1.45 2.74 12.52
C ALA A 203 -1.98 3.12 11.13
N ALA A 204 -2.44 4.37 10.97
CA ALA A 204 -2.93 4.86 9.67
C ALA A 204 -1.84 4.84 8.60
N LEU A 205 -0.64 5.34 8.91
CA LEU A 205 0.49 5.33 7.99
C LEU A 205 0.94 3.91 7.64
N SER A 206 0.96 3.00 8.62
CA SER A 206 1.34 1.60 8.39
C SER A 206 0.41 0.91 7.39
N VAL A 207 -0.91 1.12 7.48
CA VAL A 207 -1.88 0.58 6.51
C VAL A 207 -1.64 1.16 5.12
N LEU A 208 -1.37 2.46 5.05
CA LEU A 208 -1.14 3.17 3.79
C LEU A 208 0.13 2.64 3.10
N ILE A 209 1.24 2.57 3.83
CA ILE A 209 2.51 2.06 3.31
C ILE A 209 2.42 0.56 2.99
N PHE A 210 1.75 -0.24 3.83
CA PHE A 210 1.49 -1.65 3.52
C PHE A 210 0.83 -1.79 2.15
N THR A 211 -0.22 -1.00 1.91
CA THR A 211 -0.96 -1.05 0.63
C THR A 211 -0.09 -0.64 -0.55
N PHE A 212 0.72 0.41 -0.40
CA PHE A 212 1.64 0.84 -1.45
C PHE A 212 2.69 -0.22 -1.78
N ILE A 213 3.35 -0.79 -0.77
CA ILE A 213 4.43 -1.76 -0.98
C ILE A 213 3.87 -3.09 -1.49
N TRP A 214 2.75 -3.56 -0.92
CA TRP A 214 2.12 -4.80 -1.36
C TRP A 214 1.72 -4.76 -2.83
N ASN A 215 1.22 -3.61 -3.31
CA ASN A 215 0.78 -3.43 -4.69
C ASN A 215 1.89 -2.95 -5.63
N ASP A 216 3.13 -2.77 -5.13
CA ASP A 216 4.22 -2.37 -6.01
C ASP A 216 4.53 -3.46 -7.04
N TYR A 217 4.44 -3.08 -8.29
CA TYR A 217 4.79 -3.91 -9.44
C TYR A 217 6.06 -3.41 -10.12
N PHE A 218 6.20 -2.08 -10.21
CA PHE A 218 7.26 -1.47 -10.99
C PHE A 218 8.65 -1.81 -10.44
N TRP A 219 8.91 -1.51 -9.18
CA TRP A 219 10.20 -1.78 -8.57
C TRP A 219 10.44 -3.28 -8.36
N ALA A 220 9.38 -4.03 -8.13
CA ALA A 220 9.45 -5.47 -8.08
C ALA A 220 10.04 -6.05 -9.38
N VAL A 221 9.56 -5.62 -10.54
CA VAL A 221 10.07 -6.10 -11.85
C VAL A 221 11.46 -5.54 -12.15
N VAL A 222 11.76 -4.30 -11.74
CA VAL A 222 13.07 -3.65 -11.99
C VAL A 222 14.19 -4.30 -11.18
N LEU A 223 13.92 -4.64 -9.91
CA LEU A 223 14.96 -5.03 -8.94
C LEU A 223 14.98 -6.53 -8.62
N THR A 224 13.98 -7.31 -9.06
CA THR A 224 13.92 -8.74 -8.75
C THR A 224 13.59 -9.59 -9.98
N GLN A 225 14.05 -10.85 -9.97
CA GLN A 225 13.81 -11.82 -11.04
C GLN A 225 13.59 -13.22 -10.46
N GLY A 226 12.58 -13.92 -10.99
CA GLY A 226 12.29 -15.30 -10.63
C GLY A 226 11.65 -15.47 -9.24
N ALA A 227 11.26 -16.70 -8.94
CA ALA A 227 10.42 -17.01 -7.78
C ALA A 227 11.12 -16.81 -6.42
N GLU A 228 12.45 -16.74 -6.39
CA GLU A 228 13.22 -16.59 -5.13
C GLU A 228 13.07 -15.20 -4.51
N SER A 229 12.89 -14.15 -5.33
CA SER A 229 12.92 -12.76 -4.88
C SER A 229 11.66 -11.97 -5.23
N GLN A 230 10.94 -12.34 -6.29
CA GLN A 230 9.77 -11.61 -6.76
C GLN A 230 8.61 -11.66 -5.76
N PRO A 231 7.97 -10.50 -5.46
CA PRO A 231 6.70 -10.45 -4.76
C PRO A 231 5.54 -10.87 -5.67
N VAL A 232 4.35 -11.02 -5.07
CA VAL A 232 3.15 -11.56 -5.75
C VAL A 232 2.73 -10.75 -6.97
N THR A 233 2.85 -9.44 -6.94
CA THR A 233 2.48 -8.56 -8.07
C THR A 233 3.31 -8.84 -9.33
N ALA A 234 4.61 -9.04 -9.18
CA ALA A 234 5.48 -9.44 -10.28
C ALA A 234 5.29 -10.93 -10.64
N GLY A 235 5.09 -11.77 -9.63
CA GLY A 235 4.92 -13.22 -9.81
C GLY A 235 3.67 -13.61 -10.61
N ILE A 236 2.57 -12.87 -10.49
CA ILE A 236 1.33 -13.14 -11.26
C ILE A 236 1.59 -13.09 -12.78
N THR A 237 2.49 -12.25 -13.23
CA THR A 237 2.80 -12.15 -14.66
C THR A 237 3.47 -13.40 -15.23
N SER A 238 4.08 -14.23 -14.38
CA SER A 238 4.66 -15.51 -14.80
C SER A 238 3.62 -16.49 -15.35
N PHE A 239 2.37 -16.41 -14.91
CA PHE A 239 1.28 -17.22 -15.47
C PHE A 239 1.04 -16.94 -16.95
N ASN A 240 1.25 -15.71 -17.40
CA ASN A 240 1.09 -15.36 -18.82
C ASN A 240 2.25 -15.88 -19.66
N ALA A 241 3.48 -15.86 -19.15
CA ALA A 241 4.65 -16.37 -19.85
C ALA A 241 4.70 -17.90 -19.89
N GLN A 242 4.29 -18.55 -18.81
CA GLN A 242 4.38 -20.00 -18.62
C GLN A 242 3.25 -20.77 -19.33
N TYR A 243 2.06 -20.18 -19.47
CA TYR A 243 0.85 -20.87 -19.89
C TYR A 243 0.09 -20.18 -21.05
N ARG A 244 0.75 -19.44 -21.92
CA ARG A 244 0.13 -18.77 -23.08
C ARG A 244 -1.27 -18.23 -22.79
N ALA A 245 -1.37 -17.04 -22.19
CA ALA A 245 -2.65 -16.37 -21.91
C ALA A 245 -3.60 -17.12 -20.96
N ALA A 246 -3.07 -17.70 -19.90
CA ALA A 246 -3.86 -18.36 -18.87
C ALA A 246 -4.66 -17.36 -18.00
N TYR A 247 -5.60 -16.63 -18.63
CA TYR A 247 -6.42 -15.60 -17.97
C TYR A 247 -7.18 -16.14 -16.74
N HIS A 248 -7.60 -17.39 -16.75
CA HIS A 248 -8.26 -18.05 -15.62
C HIS A 248 -7.31 -18.14 -14.40
N LEU A 249 -6.06 -18.58 -14.61
CA LEU A 249 -5.05 -18.66 -13.53
C LEU A 249 -4.57 -17.28 -13.08
N MET A 250 -4.36 -16.36 -14.02
CA MET A 250 -4.01 -14.97 -13.69
C MET A 250 -5.10 -14.32 -12.82
N SER A 251 -6.37 -14.52 -13.17
CA SER A 251 -7.51 -14.00 -12.42
C SER A 251 -7.63 -14.65 -11.04
N ALA A 252 -7.47 -15.95 -10.93
CA ALA A 252 -7.45 -16.65 -9.65
C ALA A 252 -6.28 -16.18 -8.78
N GLY A 253 -5.07 -16.05 -9.36
CA GLY A 253 -3.89 -15.51 -8.69
C GLY A 253 -4.08 -14.07 -8.23
N SER A 254 -4.71 -13.22 -9.05
CA SER A 254 -4.99 -11.83 -8.70
C SER A 254 -5.96 -11.71 -7.52
N ILE A 255 -6.99 -12.56 -7.45
CA ILE A 255 -7.90 -12.61 -6.31
C ILE A 255 -7.15 -13.01 -5.04
N VAL A 256 -6.31 -14.05 -5.12
CA VAL A 256 -5.49 -14.49 -3.99
C VAL A 256 -4.55 -13.38 -3.53
N ALA A 257 -3.90 -12.67 -4.47
CA ALA A 257 -3.01 -11.56 -4.18
C ALA A 257 -3.71 -10.36 -3.55
N ALA A 258 -5.00 -10.15 -3.85
CA ALA A 258 -5.78 -9.06 -3.28
C ALA A 258 -6.26 -9.32 -1.84
N LEU A 259 -6.30 -10.59 -1.38
CA LEU A 259 -6.82 -10.93 -0.05
C LEU A 259 -6.05 -10.26 1.10
N PRO A 260 -4.69 -10.24 1.16
CA PRO A 260 -3.99 -9.65 2.28
C PRO A 260 -4.22 -8.13 2.43
N PRO A 261 -4.17 -7.28 1.39
CA PRO A 261 -4.52 -5.86 1.52
C PRO A 261 -5.96 -5.63 1.95
N VAL A 262 -6.90 -6.41 1.41
CA VAL A 262 -8.32 -6.35 1.78
C VAL A 262 -8.51 -6.73 3.25
N ALA A 263 -7.91 -7.82 3.69
CA ALA A 263 -7.94 -8.25 5.09
C ALA A 263 -7.33 -7.18 6.01
N MET A 264 -6.17 -6.63 5.63
CA MET A 264 -5.51 -5.56 6.39
C MET A 264 -6.39 -4.33 6.51
N PHE A 265 -7.07 -3.92 5.43
CA PHE A 265 -8.02 -2.81 5.45
C PHE A 265 -9.15 -3.07 6.46
N PHE A 266 -9.82 -4.22 6.40
CA PHE A 266 -10.92 -4.55 7.33
C PHE A 266 -10.47 -4.62 8.78
N LEU A 267 -9.28 -5.15 9.05
CA LEU A 267 -8.72 -5.22 10.40
C LEU A 267 -8.37 -3.84 10.96
N MET A 268 -7.91 -2.93 10.10
CA MET A 268 -7.35 -1.65 10.51
C MET A 268 -8.24 -0.43 10.21
N GLN A 269 -9.42 -0.61 9.57
CA GLN A 269 -10.30 0.49 9.11
C GLN A 269 -10.62 1.53 10.21
N ARG A 270 -10.85 1.10 11.45
CA ARG A 270 -11.11 2.01 12.56
C ARG A 270 -9.95 2.97 12.86
N HIS A 271 -8.72 2.51 12.71
CA HIS A 271 -7.52 3.32 12.95
C HIS A 271 -7.25 4.25 11.77
N PHE A 272 -7.56 3.80 10.55
CA PHE A 272 -7.43 4.58 9.33
C PHE A 272 -8.38 5.79 9.35
N ILE A 273 -9.65 5.58 9.71
CA ILE A 273 -10.65 6.67 9.82
C ILE A 273 -10.22 7.67 10.90
N ALA A 274 -9.79 7.20 12.08
CA ALA A 274 -9.32 8.07 13.15
C ALA A 274 -8.08 8.90 12.75
N GLY A 275 -7.12 8.32 12.04
CA GLY A 275 -5.91 9.01 11.59
C GLY A 275 -6.17 10.09 10.53
N LEU A 276 -7.11 9.86 9.62
CA LEU A 276 -7.49 10.84 8.58
C LEU A 276 -8.30 12.01 9.15
N THR A 277 -9.18 11.76 10.12
CA THR A 277 -10.04 12.79 10.69
C THR A 277 -9.29 13.73 11.62
N LEU A 278 -8.26 13.26 12.34
CA LEU A 278 -7.40 14.12 13.19
C LEU A 278 -6.63 15.19 12.39
N GLY A 279 -6.35 14.94 11.11
CA GLY A 279 -5.75 15.94 10.21
C GLY A 279 -6.74 16.93 9.58
N ALA A 280 -8.05 16.67 9.66
CA ALA A 280 -9.10 17.44 8.99
C ALA A 280 -9.88 18.38 9.93
N VAL A 281 -9.76 18.22 11.24
CA VAL A 281 -10.41 19.09 12.23
C VAL A 281 -9.43 20.21 12.60
N LYS A 282 -9.60 21.35 11.97
CA LYS A 282 -9.14 22.67 12.41
C LYS A 282 -10.35 23.48 12.83
#